data_dc5ff391623e585201b88762de2c6850
#
_entry.id   dc5ff391623e585201b88762de2c6850
#
_cell.length_a   1.000
_cell.length_b   1.000
_cell.length_c   1.000
_cell.angle_alpha   90.00
_cell.angle_beta   90.00
_cell.angle_gamma   90.00
#
_symmetry.space_group_name_H-M   'P 1'
#
loop_
_entity.id
_entity.type
_entity.pdbx_description
1 polymer ?
#
loop_
_entity_poly.entity_id
_entity_poly.type
_entity_poly.pdbx_seq_one_letter_code
_entity_poly.pdbx_strand_id
1 'polypeptide(L)'
;ATVQDTKIFIQEEEDYSYALIPDTVAASGDTVLMLMNTWDDKGRVTNLYALSLTDGSVRKANVENVRNVCAYKDGKFLVIASQKKEDWDENGNRIPQMAMVYDPATDTTTMLSSNIGVRDDFSYQQLAYSEKLDAVLYCDSTQVMGTTNFQKATLYAYLPVEGYHVAIVGDTIVSADYSSGIFARTLTENYQPNHVIHL
;
A
#
# COMPACT_ATOMS: atom_id res chain seq x y z
N ALA A 1 6.10 3.89 28.54
CA ALA A 1 6.28 4.53 27.24
C ALA A 1 5.43 5.80 27.24
N THR A 2 6.05 6.95 27.04
CA THR A 2 5.34 8.23 26.92
C THR A 2 4.97 8.37 25.44
N VAL A 3 3.69 8.42 25.14
CA VAL A 3 3.21 8.81 23.80
C VAL A 3 3.44 10.32 23.68
N GLN A 4 4.29 10.73 22.78
CA GLN A 4 4.51 12.12 22.48
C GLN A 4 3.65 12.49 21.27
N ASP A 5 2.66 13.34 21.46
CA ASP A 5 1.82 13.84 20.37
C ASP A 5 2.68 14.69 19.43
N THR A 6 2.98 14.17 18.26
CA THR A 6 3.68 14.91 17.20
C THR A 6 2.64 15.43 16.22
N LYS A 7 2.46 16.73 16.18
CA LYS A 7 1.65 17.39 15.14
C LYS A 7 2.54 17.63 13.92
N ILE A 8 2.26 16.96 12.83
CA ILE A 8 2.95 17.16 11.57
C ILE A 8 2.13 18.18 10.76
N PHE A 9 2.72 19.34 10.51
CA PHE A 9 2.17 20.35 9.62
C PHE A 9 2.96 20.30 8.32
N ILE A 10 2.32 19.88 7.23
CA ILE A 10 2.85 20.04 5.88
C ILE A 10 2.26 21.36 5.39
N GLN A 11 3.06 22.42 5.37
CA GLN A 11 2.67 23.71 4.83
C GLN A 11 3.01 23.71 3.34
N GLU A 12 2.04 23.41 2.49
CA GLU A 12 2.09 23.78 1.08
C GLU A 12 1.55 25.20 0.93
N GLU A 13 2.19 25.99 0.09
CA GLU A 13 1.95 27.44 -0.04
C GLU A 13 0.48 27.76 -0.28
N GLU A 14 0.00 28.69 0.56
CA GLU A 14 -1.17 29.57 0.45
C GLU A 14 -2.58 28.97 0.24
N ASP A 15 -3.41 29.18 1.27
CA ASP A 15 -4.85 29.43 1.31
C ASP A 15 -5.83 28.32 1.70
N TYR A 16 -5.45 27.07 1.95
CA TYR A 16 -6.41 26.14 2.54
C TYR A 16 -5.84 25.38 3.72
N SER A 17 -6.24 25.78 4.92
CA SER A 17 -5.96 25.07 6.20
C SER A 17 -6.86 23.82 6.34
N TYR A 18 -6.82 22.91 5.39
CA TYR A 18 -7.36 21.57 5.60
C TYR A 18 -6.29 20.72 6.31
N ALA A 19 -6.67 20.08 7.40
CA ALA A 19 -5.85 19.01 7.96
C ALA A 19 -5.71 17.93 6.89
N LEU A 20 -4.54 17.81 6.28
CA LEU A 20 -4.26 16.79 5.30
C LEU A 20 -4.26 15.44 6.00
N ILE A 21 -5.21 14.59 5.68
CA ILE A 21 -5.29 13.23 6.18
C ILE A 21 -4.62 12.33 5.14
N PRO A 22 -3.60 11.52 5.50
CA PRO A 22 -3.01 10.59 4.57
C PRO A 22 -4.05 9.56 4.07
N ASP A 23 -4.08 9.30 2.77
CA ASP A 23 -4.92 8.23 2.21
C ASP A 23 -4.35 6.85 2.55
N THR A 24 -3.03 6.75 2.60
CA THR A 24 -2.32 5.52 2.96
C THR A 24 -1.09 5.86 3.79
N VAL A 25 -0.89 5.08 4.84
CA VAL A 25 0.29 5.16 5.71
C VAL A 25 0.95 3.78 5.76
N ALA A 26 2.27 3.76 5.60
CA ALA A 26 3.08 2.55 5.74
C ALA A 26 4.30 2.85 6.63
N ALA A 27 4.64 1.92 7.52
CA ALA A 27 5.82 2.03 8.38
C ALA A 27 6.78 0.88 8.13
N SER A 28 8.06 1.18 7.97
CA SER A 28 9.14 0.20 7.81
C SER A 28 10.44 0.74 8.40
N GLY A 29 11.08 0.00 9.30
CA GLY A 29 12.23 0.48 10.06
C GLY A 29 11.89 1.77 10.84
N ASP A 30 12.74 2.78 10.71
CA ASP A 30 12.58 4.08 11.37
C ASP A 30 11.86 5.13 10.49
N THR A 31 11.18 4.70 9.45
CA THR A 31 10.49 5.60 8.51
C THR A 31 9.01 5.27 8.41
N VAL A 32 8.20 6.31 8.35
CA VAL A 32 6.79 6.24 7.99
C VAL A 32 6.59 6.96 6.66
N LEU A 33 6.03 6.29 5.67
CA LEU A 33 5.56 6.91 4.44
C LEU A 33 4.09 7.29 4.55
N MET A 34 3.77 8.47 4.08
CA MET A 34 2.42 9.02 4.04
C MET A 34 2.08 9.41 2.61
N LEU A 35 1.10 8.75 2.00
CA LEU A 35 0.58 9.10 0.69
C LEU A 35 -0.54 10.13 0.86
N MET A 36 -0.32 11.33 0.33
CA MET A 36 -1.26 12.45 0.38
C MET A 36 -1.84 12.69 -1.00
N ASN A 37 -3.15 12.73 -1.08
CA ASN A 37 -3.86 13.10 -2.31
C ASN A 37 -4.43 14.51 -2.17
N THR A 38 -4.11 15.34 -3.15
CA THR A 38 -4.72 16.66 -3.34
C THR A 38 -5.32 16.72 -4.74
N TRP A 39 -6.09 17.76 -5.01
CA TRP A 39 -6.70 18.00 -6.31
C TRP A 39 -6.32 19.39 -6.77
N ASP A 40 -5.85 19.51 -8.01
CA ASP A 40 -5.63 20.78 -8.68
C ASP A 40 -6.56 20.91 -9.89
N ASP A 41 -6.46 22.01 -10.62
CA ASP A 41 -7.27 22.29 -11.84
C ASP A 41 -7.10 21.22 -12.94
N LYS A 42 -6.04 20.42 -12.85
CA LYS A 42 -5.68 19.36 -13.80
C LYS A 42 -5.99 17.96 -13.31
N GLY A 43 -6.54 17.83 -12.09
CA GLY A 43 -6.92 16.56 -11.50
C GLY A 43 -6.16 16.20 -10.23
N ARG A 44 -6.05 14.90 -9.95
CA ARG A 44 -5.42 14.35 -8.74
C ARG A 44 -3.91 14.57 -8.72
N VAL A 45 -3.42 15.14 -7.63
CA VAL A 45 -1.99 15.24 -7.32
C VAL A 45 -1.69 14.34 -6.13
N THR A 46 -0.76 13.42 -6.31
CA THR A 46 -0.30 12.55 -5.24
C THR A 46 1.10 12.95 -4.81
N ASN A 47 1.28 13.16 -3.51
CA ASN A 47 2.57 13.43 -2.91
C ASN A 47 2.89 12.35 -1.89
N LEU A 48 4.11 11.85 -1.91
CA LEU A 48 4.62 10.89 -0.95
C LEU A 48 5.57 11.61 0.01
N TYR A 49 5.29 11.54 1.30
CA TYR A 49 6.14 12.11 2.34
C TYR A 49 6.73 11.02 3.21
N ALA A 50 8.00 11.19 3.55
CA ALA A 50 8.72 10.33 4.49
C ALA A 50 8.93 11.07 5.80
N LEU A 51 8.43 10.50 6.89
CA LEU A 51 8.68 10.93 8.27
C LEU A 51 9.76 10.04 8.87
N SER A 52 10.82 10.60 9.37
CA SER A 52 11.82 9.91 10.19
C SER A 52 11.32 9.80 11.63
N LEU A 53 11.25 8.58 12.17
CA LEU A 53 10.92 8.36 13.58
C LEU A 53 12.11 8.66 14.52
N THR A 54 13.32 8.77 13.98
CA THR A 54 14.53 9.07 14.75
C THR A 54 14.60 10.51 15.21
N ASP A 55 14.28 11.45 14.31
CA ASP A 55 14.43 12.90 14.56
C ASP A 55 13.15 13.72 14.30
N GLY A 56 12.08 13.08 13.83
CA GLY A 56 10.81 13.72 13.52
C GLY A 56 10.83 14.56 12.23
N SER A 57 11.89 14.49 11.43
CA SER A 57 11.96 15.22 10.16
C SER A 57 10.99 14.65 9.12
N VAL A 58 10.40 15.55 8.32
CA VAL A 58 9.52 15.20 7.22
C VAL A 58 10.12 15.72 5.93
N ARG A 59 10.13 14.87 4.90
CA ARG A 59 10.56 15.27 3.56
C ARG A 59 9.64 14.69 2.50
N LYS A 60 9.50 15.36 1.38
CA LYS A 60 8.87 14.81 0.19
C LYS A 60 9.79 13.75 -0.43
N ALA A 61 9.27 12.56 -0.66
CA ALA A 61 10.00 11.49 -1.31
C ALA A 61 10.12 11.76 -2.82
N ASN A 62 11.26 11.41 -3.40
CA ASN A 62 11.52 11.59 -4.82
C ASN A 62 10.88 10.47 -5.67
N VAL A 63 9.55 10.37 -5.57
CA VAL A 63 8.75 9.42 -6.35
C VAL A 63 7.50 10.12 -6.86
N GLU A 64 7.25 10.02 -8.16
CA GLU A 64 6.11 10.66 -8.81
C GLU A 64 4.97 9.69 -9.08
N ASN A 65 3.77 10.23 -9.25
CA ASN A 65 2.56 9.52 -9.65
C ASN A 65 2.23 8.29 -8.78
N VAL A 66 2.56 8.37 -7.48
CA VAL A 66 2.31 7.28 -6.52
C VAL A 66 0.81 7.02 -6.40
N ARG A 67 0.43 5.76 -6.37
CA ARG A 67 -0.96 5.31 -6.21
C ARG A 67 -1.17 4.53 -4.92
N ASN A 68 -0.13 3.82 -4.46
CA ASN A 68 -0.21 3.05 -3.23
C ASN A 68 1.19 2.78 -2.65
N VAL A 69 1.26 2.50 -1.36
CA VAL A 69 2.48 2.12 -0.67
C VAL A 69 2.20 1.04 0.37
N CYS A 70 3.16 0.17 0.60
CA CYS A 70 3.18 -0.69 1.79
C CYS A 70 4.62 -0.93 2.27
N ALA A 71 4.76 -1.37 3.52
CA ALA A 71 6.06 -1.79 4.03
C ALA A 71 6.63 -2.94 3.18
N TYR A 72 7.94 -2.95 3.04
CA TYR A 72 8.68 -3.98 2.32
C TYR A 72 9.90 -4.41 3.16
N LYS A 73 10.62 -5.43 2.71
CA LYS A 73 11.79 -5.97 3.40
C LYS A 73 12.90 -4.92 3.60
N ASP A 74 13.73 -5.15 4.60
CA ASP A 74 14.95 -4.38 4.87
C ASP A 74 14.71 -2.87 5.13
N GLY A 75 13.60 -2.51 5.78
CA GLY A 75 13.29 -1.09 6.07
C GLY A 75 12.86 -0.28 4.84
N LYS A 76 12.59 -0.94 3.72
CA LYS A 76 12.17 -0.32 2.47
C LYS A 76 10.65 -0.36 2.31
N PHE A 77 10.19 0.20 1.19
CA PHE A 77 8.77 0.26 0.87
C PHE A 77 8.52 -0.21 -0.56
N LEU A 78 7.44 -0.95 -0.74
CA LEU A 78 6.85 -1.14 -2.04
C LEU A 78 6.04 0.09 -2.40
N VAL A 79 6.26 0.62 -3.59
CA VAL A 79 5.51 1.74 -4.15
C VAL A 79 4.87 1.29 -5.45
N ILE A 80 3.57 1.48 -5.55
CA ILE A 80 2.83 1.37 -6.82
C ILE A 80 2.67 2.78 -7.37
N ALA A 81 3.06 2.99 -8.62
CA ALA A 81 2.95 4.27 -9.30
C ALA A 81 2.34 4.10 -10.69
N SER A 82 1.67 5.13 -11.19
CA SER A 82 1.24 5.19 -12.58
C SER A 82 2.37 5.69 -13.48
N GLN A 83 2.41 5.22 -14.71
CA GLN A 83 3.38 5.70 -15.70
C GLN A 83 3.18 7.18 -16.09
N LYS A 84 1.99 7.72 -15.82
CA LYS A 84 1.65 9.13 -16.04
C LYS A 84 0.87 9.69 -14.84
N LYS A 85 0.68 11.01 -14.82
CA LYS A 85 -0.12 11.70 -13.81
C LYS A 85 -1.58 11.24 -13.86
N GLU A 86 -2.13 11.12 -15.05
CA GLU A 86 -3.50 10.69 -15.32
C GLU A 86 -3.66 9.20 -15.07
N ASP A 87 -4.87 8.77 -14.71
CA ASP A 87 -5.21 7.34 -14.53
C ASP A 87 -5.71 6.69 -15.83
N TRP A 88 -6.11 7.50 -16.81
CA TRP A 88 -6.70 7.07 -18.09
C TRP A 88 -6.06 7.83 -19.27
N ASP A 89 -5.89 7.15 -20.38
CA ASP A 89 -5.44 7.78 -21.62
C ASP A 89 -6.59 8.47 -22.37
N GLU A 90 -6.28 9.17 -23.45
CA GLU A 90 -7.24 9.88 -24.29
C GLU A 90 -8.28 8.96 -24.95
N ASN A 91 -8.03 7.66 -25.01
CA ASN A 91 -8.94 6.65 -25.56
C ASN A 91 -9.77 5.97 -24.48
N GLY A 92 -9.62 6.36 -23.20
CA GLY A 92 -10.32 5.78 -22.07
C GLY A 92 -9.72 4.44 -21.60
N ASN A 93 -8.51 4.11 -22.00
CA ASN A 93 -7.81 2.96 -21.46
C ASN A 93 -7.05 3.35 -20.16
N ARG A 94 -7.02 2.44 -19.21
CA ARG A 94 -6.25 2.67 -17.99
C ARG A 94 -4.76 2.72 -18.28
N ILE A 95 -4.10 3.72 -17.70
CA ILE A 95 -2.65 3.86 -17.80
C ILE A 95 -2.01 2.79 -16.93
N PRO A 96 -1.05 2.00 -17.46
CA PRO A 96 -0.41 0.93 -16.72
C PRO A 96 0.27 1.42 -15.44
N GLN A 97 0.13 0.65 -14.39
CA GLN A 97 0.84 0.85 -13.14
C GLN A 97 2.15 0.07 -13.12
N MET A 98 3.11 0.56 -12.37
CA MET A 98 4.42 -0.05 -12.15
C MET A 98 4.66 -0.27 -10.66
N ALA A 99 5.49 -1.26 -10.35
CA ALA A 99 5.90 -1.57 -8.99
C ALA A 99 7.39 -1.28 -8.81
N MET A 100 7.71 -0.58 -7.74
CA MET A 100 9.08 -0.16 -7.39
C MET A 100 9.35 -0.41 -5.91
N VAL A 101 10.62 -0.60 -5.56
CA VAL A 101 11.08 -0.51 -4.18
C VAL A 101 11.66 0.88 -3.95
N TYR A 102 11.14 1.58 -2.98
CA TYR A 102 11.68 2.84 -2.50
C TYR A 102 12.54 2.61 -1.26
N ASP A 103 13.76 3.14 -1.30
CA ASP A 103 14.71 3.14 -0.20
C ASP A 103 14.72 4.53 0.46
N PRO A 104 14.20 4.67 1.69
CA PRO A 104 14.14 5.98 2.35
C PRO A 104 15.53 6.49 2.77
N ALA A 105 16.52 5.61 2.95
CA ALA A 105 17.86 6.03 3.35
C ALA A 105 18.60 6.78 2.24
N THR A 106 18.34 6.42 0.98
CA THR A 106 19.00 7.01 -0.19
C THR A 106 18.08 7.89 -1.02
N ASP A 107 16.77 7.91 -0.72
CA ASP A 107 15.73 8.59 -1.49
C ASP A 107 15.68 8.15 -2.97
N THR A 108 15.85 6.86 -3.20
CA THR A 108 15.89 6.28 -4.55
C THR A 108 14.90 5.16 -4.73
N THR A 109 14.55 4.86 -5.97
CA THR A 109 13.69 3.75 -6.35
C THR A 109 14.40 2.73 -7.21
N THR A 110 14.03 1.45 -7.03
CA THR A 110 14.44 0.36 -7.89
C THR A 110 13.21 -0.29 -8.52
N MET A 111 13.16 -0.41 -9.84
CA MET A 111 12.04 -1.02 -10.56
C MET A 111 11.95 -2.52 -10.28
N LEU A 112 10.77 -3.00 -9.87
CA LEU A 112 10.43 -4.42 -9.79
C LEU A 112 9.65 -4.87 -11.04
N SER A 113 8.70 -4.06 -11.47
CA SER A 113 7.90 -4.34 -12.67
C SER A 113 7.48 -3.02 -13.32
N SER A 114 7.78 -2.88 -14.61
CA SER A 114 7.37 -1.70 -15.39
C SER A 114 5.91 -1.73 -15.81
N ASN A 115 5.24 -2.87 -15.66
CA ASN A 115 3.82 -3.05 -15.94
C ASN A 115 3.26 -4.13 -15.03
N ILE A 116 2.22 -3.80 -14.27
CA ILE A 116 1.53 -4.76 -13.40
C ILE A 116 0.46 -5.47 -14.22
N GLY A 117 0.60 -6.81 -14.38
CA GLY A 117 -0.30 -7.62 -15.20
C GLY A 117 -1.35 -8.41 -14.38
N VAL A 118 -1.20 -8.49 -13.06
CA VAL A 118 -2.13 -9.29 -12.22
C VAL A 118 -3.43 -8.57 -11.90
N ARG A 119 -3.45 -7.24 -12.01
CA ARG A 119 -4.60 -6.39 -11.74
C ARG A 119 -4.42 -5.04 -12.43
N ASP A 120 -5.50 -4.47 -12.93
CA ASP A 120 -5.47 -3.18 -13.62
C ASP A 120 -5.26 -1.99 -12.68
N ASP A 121 -5.65 -2.14 -11.40
CA ASP A 121 -5.57 -1.06 -10.43
C ASP A 121 -5.30 -1.51 -9.00
N PHE A 122 -4.20 -1.00 -8.45
CA PHE A 122 -3.84 -1.16 -7.04
C PHE A 122 -4.06 0.11 -6.20
N SER A 123 -4.61 1.19 -6.76
CA SER A 123 -4.70 2.50 -6.09
C SER A 123 -5.46 2.46 -4.77
N TYR A 124 -6.47 1.61 -4.68
CA TYR A 124 -7.37 1.53 -3.51
C TYR A 124 -7.28 0.19 -2.79
N GLN A 125 -6.29 -0.63 -3.13
CA GLN A 125 -6.10 -1.92 -2.48
C GLN A 125 -5.27 -1.76 -1.21
N GLN A 126 -5.64 -2.48 -0.16
CA GLN A 126 -4.71 -2.70 0.92
C GLN A 126 -3.66 -3.71 0.47
N LEU A 127 -2.41 -3.26 0.48
CA LEU A 127 -1.26 -4.07 0.15
C LEU A 127 -0.50 -4.42 1.42
N ALA A 128 0.02 -5.64 1.47
CA ALA A 128 0.94 -6.03 2.50
C ALA A 128 2.00 -6.99 1.95
N TYR A 129 3.24 -6.82 2.36
CA TYR A 129 4.30 -7.74 2.02
C TYR A 129 4.45 -8.81 3.09
N SER A 130 4.48 -10.06 2.69
CA SER A 130 4.77 -11.21 3.55
C SER A 130 6.20 -11.66 3.32
N GLU A 131 7.06 -11.51 4.33
CA GLU A 131 8.43 -12.02 4.27
C GLU A 131 8.48 -13.54 4.12
N LYS A 132 7.59 -14.26 4.80
CA LYS A 132 7.50 -15.72 4.76
C LYS A 132 7.21 -16.26 3.36
N LEU A 133 6.33 -15.59 2.62
CA LEU A 133 5.93 -15.99 1.27
C LEU A 133 6.75 -15.30 0.19
N ASP A 134 7.59 -14.31 0.57
CA ASP A 134 8.28 -13.38 -0.34
C ASP A 134 7.32 -12.82 -1.40
N ALA A 135 6.11 -12.45 -0.97
CA ALA A 135 5.02 -12.03 -1.86
C ALA A 135 4.31 -10.79 -1.36
N VAL A 136 3.85 -9.99 -2.31
CA VAL A 136 2.92 -8.88 -2.04
C VAL A 136 1.51 -9.42 -2.09
N LEU A 137 0.79 -9.27 -1.00
CA LEU A 137 -0.58 -9.77 -0.83
C LEU A 137 -1.57 -8.62 -0.99
N TYR A 138 -2.73 -8.96 -1.55
CA TYR A 138 -3.87 -8.06 -1.73
C TYR A 138 -5.18 -8.86 -1.70
N CYS A 139 -6.29 -8.17 -1.42
CA CYS A 139 -7.62 -8.77 -1.50
C CYS A 139 -8.23 -8.56 -2.87
N ASP A 140 -8.83 -9.61 -3.40
CA ASP A 140 -9.69 -9.58 -4.56
C ASP A 140 -11.04 -10.20 -4.17
N SER A 141 -12.00 -9.33 -3.81
CA SER A 141 -13.28 -9.73 -3.22
C SER A 141 -13.08 -10.62 -1.97
N THR A 142 -13.45 -11.88 -2.02
CA THR A 142 -13.28 -12.85 -0.92
C THR A 142 -11.98 -13.64 -1.00
N GLN A 143 -11.06 -13.27 -1.89
CA GLN A 143 -9.80 -13.99 -2.10
C GLN A 143 -8.61 -13.16 -1.63
N VAL A 144 -7.68 -13.80 -0.93
CA VAL A 144 -6.36 -13.23 -0.66
C VAL A 144 -5.41 -13.76 -1.73
N MET A 145 -5.04 -12.87 -2.61
CA MET A 145 -4.12 -13.12 -3.69
C MET A 145 -2.73 -12.59 -3.35
N GLY A 146 -1.71 -13.20 -3.90
CA GLY A 146 -0.34 -12.70 -3.76
C GLY A 146 0.42 -12.80 -5.06
N THR A 147 1.42 -11.95 -5.19
CA THR A 147 2.30 -11.93 -6.36
C THR A 147 3.76 -11.70 -5.93
N THR A 148 4.67 -12.39 -6.61
CA THR A 148 6.12 -12.22 -6.43
C THR A 148 6.75 -11.41 -7.58
N ASN A 149 6.07 -11.27 -8.70
CA ASN A 149 6.60 -10.65 -9.91
C ASN A 149 5.62 -9.68 -10.60
N PHE A 150 4.46 -9.44 -10.01
CA PHE A 150 3.39 -8.57 -10.54
C PHE A 150 2.79 -8.99 -11.89
N GLN A 151 3.15 -10.18 -12.40
CA GLN A 151 2.62 -10.72 -13.65
C GLN A 151 1.69 -11.91 -13.44
N LYS A 152 1.89 -12.65 -12.34
CA LYS A 152 1.08 -13.82 -11.98
C LYS A 152 0.66 -13.71 -10.52
N ALA A 153 -0.61 -14.03 -10.25
CA ALA A 153 -1.15 -14.10 -8.91
C ALA A 153 -1.31 -15.55 -8.47
N THR A 154 -1.12 -15.78 -7.17
CA THR A 154 -1.36 -17.04 -6.49
C THR A 154 -2.43 -16.82 -5.42
N LEU A 155 -3.36 -17.74 -5.31
CA LEU A 155 -4.36 -17.74 -4.25
C LEU A 155 -3.75 -18.29 -2.96
N TYR A 156 -3.81 -17.50 -1.88
CA TYR A 156 -3.29 -17.91 -0.56
C TYR A 156 -4.36 -18.18 0.47
N ALA A 157 -5.52 -17.54 0.39
CA ALA A 157 -6.62 -17.79 1.30
C ALA A 157 -7.97 -17.35 0.71
N TYR A 158 -9.06 -17.88 1.28
CA TYR A 158 -10.40 -17.31 1.10
C TYR A 158 -10.81 -16.63 2.41
N LEU A 159 -11.45 -15.48 2.27
CA LEU A 159 -12.11 -14.79 3.37
C LEU A 159 -13.58 -15.20 3.43
N PRO A 160 -14.19 -15.25 4.62
CA PRO A 160 -15.60 -15.63 4.74
C PRO A 160 -16.55 -14.56 4.18
N VAL A 161 -16.06 -13.32 4.05
CA VAL A 161 -16.75 -12.15 3.53
C VAL A 161 -15.81 -11.32 2.67
N GLU A 162 -16.32 -10.38 1.89
CA GLU A 162 -15.49 -9.44 1.14
C GLU A 162 -14.54 -8.68 2.07
N GLY A 163 -13.24 -8.81 1.79
CA GLY A 163 -12.21 -8.19 2.61
C GLY A 163 -11.96 -6.75 2.18
N TYR A 164 -12.54 -5.79 2.92
CA TYR A 164 -12.24 -4.37 2.71
C TYR A 164 -10.98 -3.92 3.43
N HIS A 165 -10.66 -4.56 4.57
CA HIS A 165 -9.48 -4.23 5.36
C HIS A 165 -8.69 -5.49 5.69
N VAL A 166 -7.45 -5.55 5.24
CA VAL A 166 -6.56 -6.68 5.46
C VAL A 166 -5.25 -6.19 6.03
N ALA A 167 -4.83 -6.80 7.12
CA ALA A 167 -3.50 -6.62 7.66
C ALA A 167 -2.79 -7.97 7.73
N ILE A 168 -1.47 -7.96 7.62
CA ILE A 168 -0.64 -9.13 7.84
C ILE A 168 0.19 -8.90 9.08
N VAL A 169 0.11 -9.85 10.00
CA VAL A 169 0.88 -9.86 11.24
C VAL A 169 1.64 -11.19 11.29
N GLY A 170 2.94 -11.14 10.99
CA GLY A 170 3.75 -12.33 10.80
C GLY A 170 3.26 -13.18 9.62
N ASP A 171 2.79 -14.38 9.88
CA ASP A 171 2.20 -15.31 8.91
C ASP A 171 0.67 -15.39 8.98
N THR A 172 0.04 -14.44 9.68
CA THR A 172 -1.41 -14.41 9.87
C THR A 172 -2.02 -13.24 9.11
N ILE A 173 -3.04 -13.52 8.30
CA ILE A 173 -3.93 -12.51 7.75
C ILE A 173 -5.00 -12.19 8.79
N VAL A 174 -5.18 -10.91 9.05
CA VAL A 174 -6.30 -10.37 9.79
C VAL A 174 -7.15 -9.56 8.85
N SER A 175 -8.42 -9.87 8.74
CA SER A 175 -9.38 -9.09 7.97
C SER A 175 -10.52 -8.62 8.86
N ALA A 176 -11.06 -7.45 8.56
CA ALA A 176 -12.19 -6.88 9.26
C ALA A 176 -13.30 -6.51 8.28
N ASP A 177 -14.53 -6.78 8.69
CA ASP A 177 -15.74 -6.38 7.99
C ASP A 177 -16.73 -5.79 8.99
N TYR A 178 -17.49 -4.77 8.54
CA TYR A 178 -18.45 -4.04 9.39
C TYR A 178 -19.58 -4.91 9.96
N SER A 179 -19.96 -5.98 9.25
CA SER A 179 -21.10 -6.82 9.60
C SER A 179 -20.73 -8.11 10.29
N SER A 180 -19.54 -8.62 10.07
CA SER A 180 -19.15 -9.99 10.44
C SER A 180 -18.01 -10.06 11.45
N GLY A 181 -17.38 -8.92 11.78
CA GLY A 181 -16.35 -8.83 12.79
C GLY A 181 -14.94 -8.98 12.25
N ILE A 182 -14.03 -9.47 13.09
CA ILE A 182 -12.61 -9.63 12.78
C ILE A 182 -12.31 -11.11 12.58
N PHE A 183 -11.65 -11.43 11.48
CA PHE A 183 -11.18 -12.78 11.16
C PHE A 183 -9.65 -12.81 11.15
N ALA A 184 -9.07 -13.86 11.74
CA ALA A 184 -7.65 -14.12 11.68
C ALA A 184 -7.38 -15.49 11.05
N ARG A 185 -6.43 -15.58 10.14
CA ARG A 185 -6.06 -16.82 9.48
C ARG A 185 -4.58 -16.88 9.20
N THR A 186 -3.97 -18.04 9.50
CA THR A 186 -2.57 -18.30 9.14
C THR A 186 -2.45 -18.56 7.64
N LEU A 187 -1.49 -17.90 6.99
CA LEU A 187 -1.13 -18.11 5.60
C LEU A 187 -0.39 -19.43 5.43
N THR A 188 -0.86 -20.27 4.53
CA THR A 188 -0.18 -21.51 4.16
C THR A 188 -0.05 -21.59 2.64
N GLU A 189 1.11 -22.01 2.13
CA GLU A 189 1.37 -22.18 0.69
C GLU A 189 0.43 -23.20 0.01
N ASN A 190 -0.17 -24.11 0.80
CA ASN A 190 -1.08 -25.16 0.32
C ASN A 190 -2.46 -24.96 0.94
N TYR A 191 -3.15 -23.91 0.52
CA TYR A 191 -4.52 -23.67 0.99
C TYR A 191 -5.47 -24.78 0.50
N GLN A 192 -6.06 -25.52 1.46
CA GLN A 192 -7.21 -26.38 1.21
C GLN A 192 -8.49 -25.65 1.67
N PRO A 193 -9.51 -25.49 0.79
CA PRO A 193 -10.66 -24.62 1.06
C PRO A 193 -11.58 -25.03 2.23
N ASN A 194 -11.30 -26.12 2.95
CA ASN A 194 -12.25 -26.78 3.83
C ASN A 194 -12.16 -26.45 5.32
N HIS A 195 -11.35 -25.49 5.76
CA HIS A 195 -11.29 -25.09 7.18
C HIS A 195 -11.64 -23.62 7.39
N VAL A 196 -12.93 -23.35 7.56
CA VAL A 196 -13.39 -22.09 8.13
C VAL A 196 -13.35 -22.25 9.65
N ILE A 197 -12.46 -21.52 10.32
CA ILE A 197 -12.50 -21.39 11.78
C ILE A 197 -13.38 -20.18 12.08
N HIS A 198 -14.55 -20.42 12.64
CA HIS A 198 -15.35 -19.38 13.29
C HIS A 198 -14.78 -19.20 14.70
N LEU A 199 -14.34 -17.99 15.03
CA LEU A 199 -14.04 -17.59 16.41
C LEU A 199 -15.31 -17.10 17.09
#